data_0679c8809329053d3e315ef297b40350
#
_entry.id   0679c8809329053d3e315ef297b40350
#
_cell.length_a   1.000
_cell.length_b   1.000
_cell.length_c   1.000
_cell.angle_alpha   90.00
_cell.angle_beta   90.00
_cell.angle_gamma   90.00
#
_symmetry.space_group_name_H-M   'P 1'
#
loop_
_entity.id
_entity.type
_entity.pdbx_description
1 polymer ?
#
loop_
_entity_poly.entity_id
_entity_poly.type
_entity_poly.pdbx_seq_one_letter_code
_entity_poly.pdbx_strand_id
1 'polypeptide(L)'
;TDHLIYCSKCNTPRQCRHELQGKVLIPSIRCKCQQEIFEQEETQRKLHEKQMEIEHLKTSGLQDKALYDYTFSKDNGINPEIKLAHNYVSNWEEMKANASGLLIWGDVGTGKSFFAGCIANALLEKGVPVLMTNFSQILNTLTGMHFEDRNQFINSLNRYSLLIIDDLGIERNSDFALE
;
A
#
# COMPACT_ATOMS: atom_id res chain seq x y z
N THR A 1 12.21 -4.43 53.54
CA THR A 1 11.77 -3.32 52.62
C THR A 1 12.80 -3.21 51.53
N ASP A 2 12.37 -3.37 50.28
CA ASP A 2 13.25 -3.55 49.12
C ASP A 2 13.91 -2.24 48.66
N HIS A 3 13.68 -1.13 49.35
CA HIS A 3 14.19 0.22 49.06
C HIS A 3 14.01 0.66 47.56
N LEU A 4 13.02 0.06 46.87
CA LEU A 4 12.68 0.41 45.48
C LEU A 4 11.69 1.58 45.45
N ILE A 5 11.77 2.38 44.40
CA ILE A 5 10.80 3.47 44.15
C ILE A 5 9.55 2.89 43.48
N TYR A 6 8.37 3.22 44.01
CA TYR A 6 7.07 2.81 43.50
C TYR A 6 6.33 4.00 42.88
N CYS A 7 5.48 3.71 41.92
CA CYS A 7 4.62 4.71 41.28
C CYS A 7 3.50 5.12 42.22
N SER A 8 3.33 6.41 42.46
CA SER A 8 2.25 6.93 43.33
C SER A 8 0.84 6.71 42.79
N LYS A 9 0.70 6.49 41.46
CA LYS A 9 -0.59 6.31 40.79
C LYS A 9 -1.03 4.85 40.72
N CYS A 10 -0.14 3.92 40.35
CA CYS A 10 -0.49 2.50 40.15
C CYS A 10 0.16 1.55 41.15
N ASN A 11 0.94 2.08 42.08
CA ASN A 11 1.65 1.33 43.12
C ASN A 11 2.49 0.15 42.61
N THR A 12 2.99 0.24 41.37
CA THR A 12 3.95 -0.71 40.81
C THR A 12 5.35 -0.15 40.83
N PRO A 13 6.40 -1.01 40.92
CA PRO A 13 7.78 -0.54 41.02
C PRO A 13 8.20 0.26 39.78
N ARG A 14 9.02 1.26 40.00
CA ARG A 14 9.70 2.06 38.97
C ARG A 14 11.18 1.73 38.85
N GLN A 15 11.63 0.75 39.61
CA GLN A 15 12.99 0.24 39.60
C GLN A 15 12.96 -1.28 39.72
N CYS A 16 13.93 -1.95 39.15
CA CYS A 16 14.16 -3.37 39.40
C CYS A 16 15.60 -3.59 39.89
N ARG A 17 15.81 -4.65 40.67
CA ARG A 17 17.11 -5.02 41.19
C ARG A 17 17.69 -6.13 40.35
N HIS A 18 18.85 -5.91 39.78
CA HIS A 18 19.62 -6.90 39.04
C HIS A 18 20.98 -7.07 39.65
N GLU A 19 21.43 -8.30 39.79
CA GLU A 19 22.78 -8.62 40.22
C GLU A 19 23.58 -9.12 39.01
N LEU A 20 24.65 -8.43 38.69
CA LEU A 20 25.54 -8.76 37.54
C LEU A 20 26.98 -8.78 38.06
N GLN A 21 27.64 -9.93 37.96
CA GLN A 21 29.05 -10.12 38.38
C GLN A 21 29.34 -9.60 39.82
N GLY A 22 28.43 -9.88 40.74
CA GLY A 22 28.56 -9.46 42.14
C GLY A 22 28.30 -7.97 42.42
N LYS A 23 27.87 -7.20 41.41
CA LYS A 23 27.41 -5.81 41.54
C LYS A 23 25.89 -5.73 41.45
N VAL A 24 25.28 -5.03 42.40
CA VAL A 24 23.85 -4.77 42.42
C VAL A 24 23.57 -3.51 41.57
N LEU A 25 22.76 -3.64 40.55
CA LEU A 25 22.27 -2.55 39.72
C LEU A 25 20.79 -2.34 40.00
N ILE A 26 20.34 -1.09 40.07
CA ILE A 26 18.94 -0.73 40.28
C ILE A 26 18.49 0.18 39.14
N PRO A 27 18.30 -0.38 37.91
CA PRO A 27 17.82 0.40 36.77
C PRO A 27 16.38 0.84 36.96
N SER A 28 16.05 2.00 36.39
CA SER A 28 14.68 2.47 36.32
C SER A 28 13.90 1.67 35.26
N ILE A 29 12.67 1.31 35.62
CA ILE A 29 11.72 0.63 34.74
C ILE A 29 10.43 1.44 34.64
N ARG A 30 9.66 1.22 33.59
CA ARG A 30 8.33 1.80 33.50
C ARG A 30 7.39 1.09 34.47
N CYS A 31 6.64 1.87 35.24
CA CYS A 31 5.52 1.32 36.00
C CYS A 31 4.38 0.93 35.09
N LYS A 32 3.38 0.19 35.57
CA LYS A 32 2.26 -0.29 34.76
C LYS A 32 1.56 0.83 33.99
N CYS A 33 1.24 1.95 34.62
CA CYS A 33 0.55 3.04 33.93
C CYS A 33 1.43 3.76 32.88
N GLN A 34 2.75 3.81 33.05
CA GLN A 34 3.67 4.33 32.05
C GLN A 34 3.84 3.34 30.88
N GLN A 35 3.82 2.05 31.17
CA GLN A 35 3.90 1.01 30.17
C GLN A 35 2.64 1.03 29.27
N GLU A 36 1.45 1.14 29.87
CA GLU A 36 0.18 1.25 29.14
C GLU A 36 0.16 2.47 28.21
N ILE A 37 0.62 3.63 28.70
CA ILE A 37 0.71 4.85 27.87
C ILE A 37 1.70 4.63 26.71
N PHE A 38 2.86 4.07 27.00
CA PHE A 38 3.88 3.81 25.97
C PHE A 38 3.37 2.85 24.89
N GLU A 39 2.67 1.78 25.27
CA GLU A 39 2.08 0.82 24.33
C GLU A 39 0.99 1.46 23.46
N GLN A 40 0.18 2.36 24.04
CA GLN A 40 -0.81 3.13 23.29
C GLN A 40 -0.14 4.07 22.29
N GLU A 41 0.86 4.83 22.71
CA GLU A 41 1.62 5.74 21.85
C GLU A 41 2.34 4.99 20.72
N GLU A 42 2.93 3.83 21.03
CA GLU A 42 3.59 2.99 20.04
C GLU A 42 2.60 2.43 19.01
N THR A 43 1.42 2.02 19.48
CA THR A 43 0.34 1.53 18.60
C THR A 43 -0.15 2.65 17.68
N GLN A 44 -0.38 3.85 18.21
CA GLN A 44 -0.79 5.01 17.44
C GLN A 44 0.28 5.41 16.40
N ARG A 45 1.56 5.38 16.79
CA ARG A 45 2.66 5.66 15.86
C ARG A 45 2.70 4.67 14.71
N LYS A 46 2.62 3.36 15.00
CA LYS A 46 2.60 2.30 13.95
C LYS A 46 1.41 2.45 13.02
N LEU A 47 0.25 2.81 13.56
CA LEU A 47 -0.95 3.05 12.74
C LEU A 47 -0.76 4.26 11.82
N HIS A 48 -0.19 5.33 12.34
CA HIS A 48 0.09 6.54 11.56
C HIS A 48 1.14 6.29 10.46
N GLU A 49 2.24 5.61 10.80
CA GLU A 49 3.28 5.22 9.84
C GLU A 49 2.69 4.39 8.69
N LYS A 50 1.86 3.40 9.02
CA LYS A 50 1.17 2.58 8.01
C LYS A 50 0.22 3.42 7.13
N GLN A 51 -0.49 4.37 7.72
CA GLN A 51 -1.41 5.23 6.98
C GLN A 51 -0.67 6.16 6.02
N MET A 52 0.46 6.71 6.45
CA MET A 52 1.34 7.52 5.60
C MET A 52 1.95 6.71 4.45
N GLU A 53 2.32 5.46 4.70
CA GLU A 53 2.80 4.56 3.65
C GLU A 53 1.72 4.29 2.59
N ILE A 54 0.49 3.97 3.01
CA ILE A 54 -0.65 3.76 2.09
C ILE A 54 -0.93 5.02 1.27
N GLU A 55 -0.93 6.20 1.90
CA GLU A 55 -1.14 7.47 1.20
C GLU A 55 -0.04 7.74 0.16
N HIS A 56 1.21 7.46 0.51
CA HIS A 56 2.32 7.55 -0.43
C HIS A 56 2.16 6.58 -1.61
N LEU A 57 1.77 5.33 -1.35
CA LEU A 57 1.50 4.34 -2.39
C LEU A 57 0.35 4.78 -3.29
N LYS A 58 -0.74 5.31 -2.74
CA LYS A 58 -1.88 5.83 -3.53
C LYS A 58 -1.44 7.00 -4.41
N THR A 59 -0.72 7.96 -3.85
CA THR A 59 -0.25 9.13 -4.59
C THR A 59 0.71 8.76 -5.74
N SER A 60 1.58 7.79 -5.53
CA SER A 60 2.53 7.33 -6.54
C SER A 60 1.92 6.37 -7.57
N GLY A 61 0.90 5.62 -7.19
CA GLY A 61 0.31 4.55 -7.99
C GLY A 61 -0.94 4.94 -8.78
N LEU A 62 -1.70 5.93 -8.30
CA LEU A 62 -2.92 6.40 -8.96
C LEU A 62 -2.68 7.80 -9.53
N GLN A 63 -2.41 7.87 -10.83
CA GLN A 63 -2.04 9.12 -11.49
C GLN A 63 -3.21 10.11 -11.64
N ASP A 64 -4.45 9.61 -11.64
CA ASP A 64 -5.67 10.44 -11.66
C ASP A 64 -6.37 10.39 -10.31
N LYS A 65 -6.71 11.57 -9.77
CA LYS A 65 -7.46 11.70 -8.51
C LYS A 65 -8.84 11.05 -8.57
N ALA A 66 -9.47 10.97 -9.73
CA ALA A 66 -10.74 10.28 -9.90
C ALA A 66 -10.66 8.79 -9.53
N LEU A 67 -9.48 8.18 -9.72
CA LEU A 67 -9.24 6.77 -9.40
C LEU A 67 -9.28 6.49 -7.88
N TYR A 68 -9.06 7.49 -7.02
CA TYR A 68 -9.17 7.34 -5.57
C TYR A 68 -10.58 6.95 -5.12
N ASP A 69 -11.57 7.30 -5.94
CA ASP A 69 -12.98 7.02 -5.69
C ASP A 69 -13.44 5.64 -6.18
N TYR A 70 -12.59 4.94 -6.92
CA TYR A 70 -12.92 3.61 -7.44
C TYR A 70 -12.64 2.54 -6.37
N THR A 71 -13.57 2.42 -5.44
CA THR A 71 -13.48 1.49 -4.32
C THR A 71 -14.67 0.54 -4.29
N PHE A 72 -14.50 -0.64 -3.72
CA PHE A 72 -15.58 -1.61 -3.57
C PHE A 72 -16.77 -1.07 -2.76
N SER A 73 -16.55 -0.14 -1.83
CA SER A 73 -17.62 0.49 -1.05
C SER A 73 -18.51 1.41 -1.89
N LYS A 74 -18.04 1.85 -3.06
CA LYS A 74 -18.81 2.67 -4.01
C LYS A 74 -19.43 1.85 -5.15
N ASP A 75 -19.30 0.52 -5.10
CA ASP A 75 -19.99 -0.35 -6.05
C ASP A 75 -21.50 -0.23 -5.91
N ASN A 76 -22.17 -0.04 -7.04
CA ASN A 76 -23.64 0.09 -7.10
C ASN A 76 -24.37 -1.25 -7.26
N GLY A 77 -23.63 -2.36 -7.29
CA GLY A 77 -24.16 -3.72 -7.43
C GLY A 77 -24.71 -4.08 -8.82
N ILE A 78 -24.51 -3.22 -9.82
CA ILE A 78 -25.01 -3.47 -11.18
C ILE A 78 -24.15 -4.48 -11.92
N ASN A 79 -22.82 -4.46 -11.69
CA ASN A 79 -21.89 -5.35 -12.36
C ASN A 79 -21.65 -6.63 -11.54
N PRO A 80 -22.21 -7.80 -11.92
CA PRO A 80 -22.03 -9.04 -11.18
C PRO A 80 -20.57 -9.53 -11.17
N GLU A 81 -19.77 -9.11 -12.16
CA GLU A 81 -18.37 -9.50 -12.30
C GLU A 81 -17.45 -8.86 -11.24
N ILE A 82 -17.94 -7.88 -10.49
CA ILE A 82 -17.16 -7.26 -9.39
C ILE A 82 -16.68 -8.30 -8.37
N LYS A 83 -17.37 -9.44 -8.27
CA LYS A 83 -16.95 -10.59 -7.44
C LYS A 83 -15.59 -11.16 -7.87
N LEU A 84 -15.26 -11.09 -9.16
CA LEU A 84 -13.95 -11.54 -9.66
C LEU A 84 -12.84 -10.60 -9.16
N ALA A 85 -13.10 -9.29 -9.10
CA ALA A 85 -12.17 -8.32 -8.51
C ALA A 85 -11.94 -8.61 -7.02
N HIS A 86 -13.01 -8.89 -6.27
CA HIS A 86 -12.89 -9.30 -4.86
C HIS A 86 -12.07 -10.57 -4.70
N ASN A 87 -12.31 -11.58 -5.51
CA ASN A 87 -11.58 -12.84 -5.47
C ASN A 87 -10.10 -12.63 -5.82
N TYR A 88 -9.79 -11.81 -6.83
CA TYR A 88 -8.43 -11.50 -7.22
C TYR A 88 -7.64 -10.83 -6.07
N VAL A 89 -8.25 -9.84 -5.42
CA VAL A 89 -7.65 -9.14 -4.27
C VAL A 89 -7.52 -10.05 -3.04
N SER A 90 -8.49 -10.95 -2.82
CA SER A 90 -8.46 -11.88 -1.69
C SER A 90 -7.38 -12.94 -1.85
N ASN A 91 -7.14 -13.39 -3.07
CA ASN A 91 -6.14 -14.40 -3.41
C ASN A 91 -4.84 -13.79 -3.99
N TRP A 92 -4.56 -12.53 -3.67
CA TRP A 92 -3.45 -11.77 -4.28
C TRP A 92 -2.10 -12.48 -4.22
N GLU A 93 -1.75 -13.08 -3.09
CA GLU A 93 -0.44 -13.74 -2.93
C GLU A 93 -0.31 -14.93 -3.91
N GLU A 94 -1.38 -15.67 -4.12
CA GLU A 94 -1.42 -16.77 -5.07
C GLU A 94 -1.37 -16.26 -6.51
N MET A 95 -2.15 -15.22 -6.84
CA MET A 95 -2.16 -14.60 -8.15
C MET A 95 -0.77 -14.08 -8.53
N LYS A 96 -0.11 -13.41 -7.57
CA LYS A 96 1.26 -12.91 -7.73
C LYS A 96 2.27 -14.04 -7.92
N ALA A 97 2.21 -15.09 -7.10
CA ALA A 97 3.13 -16.23 -7.19
C ALA A 97 3.03 -16.96 -8.53
N ASN A 98 1.81 -17.05 -9.08
CA ASN A 98 1.53 -17.69 -10.36
C ASN A 98 1.66 -16.74 -11.57
N ALA A 99 2.07 -15.47 -11.35
CA ALA A 99 2.08 -14.42 -12.36
C ALA A 99 0.74 -14.30 -13.13
N SER A 100 -0.38 -14.49 -12.43
CA SER A 100 -1.73 -14.47 -13.00
C SER A 100 -2.24 -13.04 -13.11
N GLY A 101 -2.43 -12.56 -14.34
CA GLY A 101 -3.04 -11.26 -14.65
C GLY A 101 -4.50 -11.38 -15.04
N LEU A 102 -5.16 -10.23 -15.22
CA LEU A 102 -6.53 -10.12 -15.71
C LEU A 102 -6.55 -9.33 -17.02
N LEU A 103 -7.30 -9.84 -18.00
CA LEU A 103 -7.66 -9.08 -19.19
C LEU A 103 -9.14 -8.71 -19.09
N ILE A 104 -9.41 -7.40 -18.98
CA ILE A 104 -10.77 -6.86 -18.83
C ILE A 104 -11.17 -6.24 -20.16
N TRP A 105 -12.22 -6.76 -20.80
CA TRP A 105 -12.70 -6.30 -22.08
C TRP A 105 -14.22 -6.09 -22.09
N GLY A 106 -14.73 -5.30 -23.01
CA GLY A 106 -16.15 -4.98 -23.15
C GLY A 106 -16.37 -3.57 -23.68
N ASP A 107 -17.62 -3.19 -23.90
CA ASP A 107 -18.01 -1.90 -24.47
C ASP A 107 -17.67 -0.71 -23.57
N VAL A 108 -17.66 0.49 -24.14
CA VAL A 108 -17.47 1.74 -23.41
C VAL A 108 -18.60 1.91 -22.37
N GLY A 109 -18.23 2.36 -21.16
CA GLY A 109 -19.21 2.61 -20.10
C GLY A 109 -19.61 1.37 -19.27
N THR A 110 -19.05 0.18 -19.52
CA THR A 110 -19.39 -1.05 -18.77
C THR A 110 -18.68 -1.16 -17.41
N GLY A 111 -17.93 -0.14 -16.98
CA GLY A 111 -17.30 -0.11 -15.66
C GLY A 111 -15.93 -0.80 -15.57
N LYS A 112 -15.24 -1.05 -16.69
CA LYS A 112 -13.90 -1.68 -16.70
C LYS A 112 -12.88 -0.93 -15.85
N SER A 113 -12.77 0.38 -16.05
CA SER A 113 -11.86 1.23 -15.27
C SER A 113 -12.22 1.26 -13.79
N PHE A 114 -13.53 1.25 -13.46
CA PHE A 114 -13.98 1.13 -12.07
C PHE A 114 -13.57 -0.21 -11.44
N PHE A 115 -13.77 -1.30 -12.17
CA PHE A 115 -13.36 -2.65 -11.74
C PHE A 115 -11.84 -2.70 -11.47
N ALA A 116 -11.03 -2.20 -12.40
CA ALA A 116 -9.58 -2.14 -12.27
C ALA A 116 -9.14 -1.24 -11.10
N GLY A 117 -9.79 -0.08 -10.96
CA GLY A 117 -9.54 0.86 -9.85
C GLY A 117 -9.90 0.28 -8.48
N CYS A 118 -10.96 -0.53 -8.37
CA CYS A 118 -11.29 -1.25 -7.14
C CYS A 118 -10.17 -2.20 -6.74
N ILE A 119 -9.60 -2.95 -7.68
CA ILE A 119 -8.45 -3.82 -7.42
C ILE A 119 -7.25 -2.99 -6.98
N ALA A 120 -6.94 -1.91 -7.70
CA ALA A 120 -5.82 -1.03 -7.38
C ALA A 120 -5.90 -0.49 -5.96
N ASN A 121 -7.02 0.15 -5.61
CA ASN A 121 -7.22 0.74 -4.28
C ASN A 121 -7.14 -0.31 -3.18
N ALA A 122 -7.80 -1.45 -3.35
CA ALA A 122 -7.82 -2.50 -2.33
C ALA A 122 -6.44 -3.12 -2.08
N LEU A 123 -5.61 -3.26 -3.11
CA LEU A 123 -4.23 -3.73 -2.97
C LEU A 123 -3.32 -2.66 -2.34
N LEU A 124 -3.46 -1.38 -2.73
CA LEU A 124 -2.76 -0.26 -2.12
C LEU A 124 -3.06 -0.14 -0.62
N GLU A 125 -4.30 -0.36 -0.20
CA GLU A 125 -4.71 -0.40 1.22
C GLU A 125 -4.09 -1.57 1.99
N LYS A 126 -3.73 -2.65 1.31
CA LYS A 126 -2.94 -3.76 1.86
C LYS A 126 -1.43 -3.48 1.89
N GLY A 127 -0.97 -2.31 1.40
CA GLY A 127 0.44 -1.97 1.30
C GLY A 127 1.14 -2.58 0.08
N VAL A 128 0.39 -3.05 -0.91
CA VAL A 128 0.94 -3.58 -2.16
C VAL A 128 1.18 -2.44 -3.14
N PRO A 129 2.40 -2.24 -3.67
CA PRO A 129 2.67 -1.24 -4.68
C PRO A 129 1.95 -1.57 -6.00
N VAL A 130 1.01 -0.72 -6.42
CA VAL A 130 0.27 -0.82 -7.68
C VAL A 130 0.46 0.45 -8.46
N LEU A 131 0.64 0.35 -9.78
CA LEU A 131 0.55 1.48 -10.70
C LEU A 131 -0.65 1.26 -11.62
N MET A 132 -1.57 2.23 -11.63
CA MET A 132 -2.65 2.31 -12.60
C MET A 132 -2.44 3.52 -13.50
N THR A 133 -2.27 3.27 -14.78
CA THR A 133 -1.98 4.25 -15.82
C THR A 133 -2.70 3.87 -17.12
N ASN A 134 -2.59 4.67 -18.16
CA ASN A 134 -3.03 4.32 -19.49
C ASN A 134 -1.85 4.30 -20.48
N PHE A 135 -2.02 3.60 -21.59
CA PHE A 135 -0.94 3.43 -22.55
C PHE A 135 -0.49 4.74 -23.18
N SER A 136 -1.41 5.67 -23.40
CA SER A 136 -1.09 7.00 -23.94
C SER A 136 -0.17 7.81 -23.00
N GLN A 137 -0.34 7.70 -21.69
CA GLN A 137 0.54 8.35 -20.70
C GLN A 137 1.94 7.74 -20.74
N ILE A 138 2.05 6.41 -20.85
CA ILE A 138 3.35 5.74 -20.97
C ILE A 138 4.06 6.23 -22.24
N LEU A 139 3.39 6.23 -23.38
CA LEU A 139 3.95 6.70 -24.66
C LEU A 139 4.38 8.17 -24.60
N ASN A 140 3.54 9.06 -24.06
CA ASN A 140 3.86 10.47 -23.92
C ASN A 140 5.10 10.69 -23.06
N THR A 141 5.22 9.91 -21.97
CA THR A 141 6.38 9.95 -21.10
C THR A 141 7.64 9.51 -21.84
N LEU A 142 7.58 8.39 -22.55
CA LEU A 142 8.71 7.85 -23.32
C LEU A 142 9.12 8.77 -24.48
N THR A 143 8.16 9.40 -25.16
CA THR A 143 8.44 10.30 -26.29
C THR A 143 9.22 11.55 -25.85
N GLY A 144 8.98 12.05 -24.63
CA GLY A 144 9.67 13.20 -24.06
C GLY A 144 11.07 12.90 -23.49
N MET A 145 11.48 11.63 -23.42
CA MET A 145 12.73 11.20 -22.76
C MET A 145 13.86 10.94 -23.74
N HIS A 146 15.11 11.16 -23.30
CA HIS A 146 16.29 10.65 -24.00
C HIS A 146 16.36 9.12 -23.92
N PHE A 147 17.06 8.50 -24.88
CA PHE A 147 17.11 7.03 -25.00
C PHE A 147 17.60 6.33 -23.71
N GLU A 148 18.60 6.88 -23.02
CA GLU A 148 19.12 6.31 -21.76
C GLU A 148 18.08 6.37 -20.63
N ASP A 149 17.29 7.44 -20.57
CA ASP A 149 16.26 7.63 -19.56
C ASP A 149 15.06 6.71 -19.76
N ARG A 150 14.75 6.31 -21.01
CA ARG A 150 13.66 5.38 -21.34
C ARG A 150 13.83 4.03 -20.66
N ASN A 151 15.05 3.48 -20.71
CA ASN A 151 15.35 2.20 -20.05
C ASN A 151 15.20 2.31 -18.52
N GLN A 152 15.60 3.44 -17.94
CA GLN A 152 15.41 3.67 -16.50
C GLN A 152 13.94 3.78 -16.15
N PHE A 153 13.13 4.46 -16.98
CA PHE A 153 11.69 4.55 -16.78
C PHE A 153 11.03 3.16 -16.85
N ILE A 154 11.29 2.38 -17.89
CA ILE A 154 10.75 1.02 -18.05
C ILE A 154 11.16 0.15 -16.84
N ASN A 155 12.42 0.20 -16.44
CA ASN A 155 12.90 -0.54 -15.27
C ASN A 155 12.22 -0.06 -13.98
N SER A 156 11.85 1.21 -13.89
CA SER A 156 11.14 1.74 -12.71
C SER A 156 9.75 1.15 -12.54
N LEU A 157 9.12 0.65 -13.60
CA LEU A 157 7.82 -0.04 -13.53
C LEU A 157 7.92 -1.36 -12.75
N ASN A 158 9.09 -2.00 -12.73
CA ASN A 158 9.33 -3.25 -11.99
C ASN A 158 9.22 -3.10 -10.46
N ARG A 159 9.22 -1.88 -9.94
CA ARG A 159 8.99 -1.63 -8.50
C ARG A 159 7.55 -1.89 -8.07
N TYR A 160 6.61 -1.89 -9.00
CA TYR A 160 5.22 -2.16 -8.73
C TYR A 160 4.95 -3.66 -8.79
N SER A 161 4.19 -4.17 -7.82
CA SER A 161 3.79 -5.58 -7.80
C SER A 161 2.65 -5.88 -8.78
N LEU A 162 1.86 -4.86 -9.12
CA LEU A 162 0.82 -4.91 -10.14
C LEU A 162 0.89 -3.66 -11.00
N LEU A 163 0.91 -3.86 -12.32
CA LEU A 163 0.75 -2.80 -13.32
C LEU A 163 -0.63 -2.95 -13.98
N ILE A 164 -1.43 -1.91 -13.92
CA ILE A 164 -2.73 -1.82 -14.58
C ILE A 164 -2.62 -0.81 -15.71
N ILE A 165 -2.86 -1.28 -16.92
CA ILE A 165 -2.87 -0.43 -18.12
C ILE A 165 -4.31 -0.34 -18.61
N ASP A 166 -4.92 0.82 -18.44
CA ASP A 166 -6.28 1.11 -18.87
C ASP A 166 -6.28 1.66 -20.31
N ASP A 167 -7.43 1.58 -20.97
CA ASP A 167 -7.66 2.12 -22.31
C ASP A 167 -6.65 1.61 -23.36
N LEU A 168 -6.41 0.31 -23.39
CA LEU A 168 -5.64 -0.34 -24.47
C LEU A 168 -6.39 -0.24 -25.80
N GLY A 169 -5.68 0.12 -26.87
CA GLY A 169 -6.23 0.20 -28.25
C GLY A 169 -6.72 1.59 -28.63
N ILE A 170 -6.56 2.61 -27.78
CA ILE A 170 -6.85 4.02 -28.09
C ILE A 170 -5.56 4.76 -28.56
N GLU A 171 -4.49 3.99 -28.78
CA GLU A 171 -3.21 4.52 -29.21
C GLU A 171 -3.36 5.24 -30.55
N ARG A 172 -2.78 6.43 -30.65
CA ARG A 172 -2.65 7.09 -31.96
C ARG A 172 -1.81 6.20 -32.88
N ASN A 173 -2.26 6.00 -34.13
CA ASN A 173 -1.48 5.37 -35.19
C ASN A 173 -0.21 6.21 -35.46
N SER A 174 0.79 6.08 -34.60
CA SER A 174 2.12 6.63 -34.79
C SER A 174 3.09 5.45 -34.88
N ASP A 175 4.07 5.57 -35.74
CA ASP A 175 5.11 4.54 -35.93
C ASP A 175 5.78 4.14 -34.61
N PHE A 176 5.72 5.03 -33.61
CA PHE A 176 6.26 4.85 -32.26
C PHE A 176 5.35 4.00 -31.34
N ALA A 177 4.07 3.84 -31.68
CA ALA A 177 3.13 3.03 -30.91
C ALA A 177 3.11 1.56 -31.34
N LEU A 178 3.78 1.25 -32.46
CA LEU A 178 3.84 -0.08 -33.09
C LEU A 178 5.17 -0.81 -32.84
N GLU A 179 6.17 -0.15 -32.26
CA GLU A 179 7.43 -0.72 -31.79
C GLU A 179 7.33 -1.14 -30.30
#